data_cc554575738fa12b19f63320be45e2ef
#
_entry.id   cc554575738fa12b19f63320be45e2ef
#
_cell.length_a   1.000
_cell.length_b   1.000
_cell.length_c   1.000
_cell.angle_alpha   90.00
_cell.angle_beta   90.00
_cell.angle_gamma   90.00
#
_symmetry.space_group_name_H-M   'P 1'
#
loop_
_entity.id
_entity.type
_entity.pdbx_description
1 polymer ?
#
loop_
_entity_poly.entity_id
_entity_poly.type
_entity_poly.pdbx_seq_one_letter_code
_entity_poly.pdbx_strand_id
1 'polypeptide(L)'
;MKVKDAMHVGAFWVGPDTPVADIAKLMHKNEIGAVPIGENDRLIGMVTDRDIVCKGLAKDNFDVRRATARDVMTSGIHCCKEDDDLTKAAQHMEKLKVRRLPVINKDKRMVGVLSRHDIARALSSNRPN
;
A
#
# COMPACT_ATOMS: atom_id res chain seq x y z
N MET A 1 -12.83 -7.69 -16.31
CA MET A 1 -11.50 -7.03 -16.21
C MET A 1 -10.85 -7.42 -14.89
N LYS A 2 -9.60 -7.77 -14.94
CA LYS A 2 -8.83 -8.18 -13.77
C LYS A 2 -8.04 -7.00 -13.18
N VAL A 3 -7.67 -7.13 -11.92
CA VAL A 3 -6.85 -6.14 -11.24
C VAL A 3 -5.58 -5.82 -12.04
N LYS A 4 -4.91 -6.85 -12.58
CA LYS A 4 -3.68 -6.65 -13.36
C LYS A 4 -3.87 -5.78 -14.60
N ASP A 5 -5.09 -5.68 -15.12
CA ASP A 5 -5.38 -4.87 -16.31
C ASP A 5 -5.45 -3.37 -15.98
N ALA A 6 -5.63 -3.02 -14.72
CA ALA A 6 -5.79 -1.63 -14.28
C ALA A 6 -4.67 -1.12 -13.38
N MET A 7 -3.95 -2.01 -12.69
CA MET A 7 -2.94 -1.63 -11.70
C MET A 7 -1.73 -0.95 -12.32
N HIS A 8 -1.01 -0.20 -11.50
CA HIS A 8 0.35 0.22 -11.81
C HIS A 8 1.28 -0.96 -11.58
N VAL A 9 2.00 -1.35 -12.61
CA VAL A 9 2.96 -2.45 -12.53
C VAL A 9 4.22 -1.95 -11.83
N GLY A 10 4.77 -2.78 -11.00
CA GLY A 10 6.00 -2.51 -10.28
C GLY A 10 5.79 -2.63 -8.79
N ALA A 11 6.85 -2.98 -8.11
CA ALA A 11 6.81 -3.15 -6.68
C ALA A 11 7.53 -1.96 -6.04
N PHE A 12 6.79 -1.17 -5.28
CA PHE A 12 7.36 -0.12 -4.46
C PHE A 12 7.12 -0.49 -3.01
N TRP A 13 8.18 -0.87 -2.32
CA TRP A 13 8.13 -1.13 -0.88
C TRP A 13 9.47 -0.77 -0.26
N VAL A 14 9.46 -0.66 1.07
CA VAL A 14 10.71 -0.54 1.83
C VAL A 14 10.80 -1.72 2.80
N GLY A 15 12.00 -1.99 3.27
CA GLY A 15 12.21 -3.07 4.22
C GLY A 15 11.73 -2.74 5.62
N PRO A 16 11.53 -3.76 6.47
CA PRO A 16 11.00 -3.56 7.82
C PRO A 16 11.95 -2.79 8.76
N ASP A 17 13.23 -2.74 8.42
CA ASP A 17 14.21 -2.04 9.24
C ASP A 17 14.48 -0.62 8.74
N THR A 18 13.69 -0.13 7.78
CA THR A 18 13.78 1.24 7.28
C THR A 18 13.36 2.23 8.38
N PRO A 19 14.18 3.25 8.66
CA PRO A 19 13.82 4.26 9.65
C PRO A 19 12.52 4.97 9.32
N VAL A 20 11.72 5.24 10.33
CA VAL A 20 10.44 5.96 10.15
C VAL A 20 10.66 7.31 9.50
N ALA A 21 11.77 8.01 9.84
CA ALA A 21 12.10 9.28 9.22
C ALA A 21 12.25 9.18 7.71
N ASP A 22 12.84 8.08 7.20
CA ASP A 22 13.00 7.86 5.77
C ASP A 22 11.68 7.56 5.09
N ILE A 23 10.80 6.82 5.78
CA ILE A 23 9.44 6.55 5.27
C ILE A 23 8.66 7.86 5.15
N ALA A 24 8.76 8.73 6.16
CA ALA A 24 8.10 10.03 6.13
C ALA A 24 8.60 10.88 4.96
N LYS A 25 9.90 10.84 4.68
CA LYS A 25 10.47 11.55 3.52
C LYS A 25 9.94 11.01 2.20
N LEU A 26 9.78 9.70 2.08
CA LEU A 26 9.19 9.08 0.89
C LEU A 26 7.74 9.52 0.70
N MET A 27 6.97 9.55 1.77
CA MET A 27 5.59 10.01 1.73
C MET A 27 5.49 11.44 1.25
N HIS A 28 6.36 12.30 1.78
CA HIS A 28 6.39 13.71 1.40
C HIS A 28 6.79 13.88 -0.07
N LYS A 29 7.86 13.22 -0.49
CA LYS A 29 8.40 13.31 -1.85
C LYS A 29 7.40 12.84 -2.90
N ASN A 30 6.69 11.76 -2.62
CA ASN A 30 5.77 11.13 -3.58
C ASN A 30 4.31 11.48 -3.33
N GLU A 31 4.02 12.33 -2.34
CA GLU A 31 2.66 12.74 -1.97
C GLU A 31 1.75 11.54 -1.72
N ILE A 32 2.24 10.58 -0.95
CA ILE A 32 1.51 9.35 -0.60
C ILE A 32 1.38 9.24 0.91
N GLY A 33 0.27 8.62 1.35
CA GLY A 33 -0.01 8.43 2.77
C GLY A 33 0.17 6.99 3.24
N ALA A 34 0.67 6.10 2.40
CA ALA A 34 0.85 4.70 2.75
C ALA A 34 2.06 4.13 1.99
N VAL A 35 2.88 3.37 2.70
CA VAL A 35 4.06 2.72 2.12
C VAL A 35 4.03 1.24 2.49
N PRO A 36 4.01 0.34 1.49
CA PRO A 36 4.07 -1.09 1.76
C PRO A 36 5.43 -1.49 2.33
N ILE A 37 5.40 -2.44 3.25
CA ILE A 37 6.60 -2.99 3.85
C ILE A 37 6.78 -4.41 3.35
N GLY A 38 7.94 -4.68 2.76
CA GLY A 38 8.24 -5.98 2.18
C GLY A 38 9.54 -6.55 2.71
N GLU A 39 9.61 -7.88 2.73
CA GLU A 39 10.80 -8.62 3.12
C GLU A 39 10.89 -9.85 2.23
N ASN A 40 12.02 -10.06 1.56
CA ASN A 40 12.21 -11.16 0.61
C ASN A 40 11.15 -11.16 -0.50
N ASP A 41 10.85 -9.98 -1.04
CA ASP A 41 9.84 -9.73 -2.07
C ASP A 41 8.40 -10.04 -1.63
N ARG A 42 8.18 -10.29 -0.35
CA ARG A 42 6.86 -10.56 0.20
C ARG A 42 6.39 -9.38 1.00
N LEU A 43 5.12 -9.07 0.82
CA LEU A 43 4.46 -8.02 1.56
C LEU A 43 4.21 -8.48 2.99
N ILE A 44 4.75 -7.76 3.98
CA ILE A 44 4.61 -8.12 5.39
C ILE A 44 3.84 -7.10 6.21
N GLY A 45 3.68 -5.89 5.71
CA GLY A 45 2.99 -4.85 6.45
C GLY A 45 2.76 -3.60 5.63
N MET A 46 2.19 -2.60 6.28
CA MET A 46 1.92 -1.29 5.71
C MET A 46 2.18 -0.24 6.76
N VAL A 47 2.82 0.85 6.37
CA VAL A 47 2.96 2.04 7.24
C VAL A 47 2.19 3.16 6.59
N THR A 48 1.25 3.73 7.35
CA THR A 48 0.49 4.90 6.92
C THR A 48 0.97 6.14 7.68
N ASP A 49 0.61 7.31 7.19
CA ASP A 49 0.85 8.58 7.88
C ASP A 49 0.19 8.55 9.27
N ARG A 50 -1.00 7.96 9.39
CA ARG A 50 -1.67 7.79 10.67
C ARG A 50 -0.88 6.89 11.63
N ASP A 51 -0.27 5.81 11.11
CA ASP A 51 0.59 4.93 11.93
C ASP A 51 1.76 5.71 12.52
N ILE A 52 2.40 6.55 11.73
CA ILE A 52 3.54 7.36 12.18
C ILE A 52 3.10 8.30 13.30
N VAL A 53 1.93 8.92 13.16
CA VAL A 53 1.41 9.84 14.18
C VAL A 53 0.94 9.07 15.41
N CYS A 54 0.07 8.08 15.25
CA CYS A 54 -0.63 7.43 16.37
C CYS A 54 0.18 6.35 17.07
N LYS A 55 0.99 5.62 16.34
CA LYS A 55 1.83 4.55 16.92
C LYS A 55 3.26 5.01 17.17
N GLY A 56 3.63 6.15 16.60
CA GLY A 56 4.97 6.72 16.72
C GLY A 56 4.96 7.99 17.54
N LEU A 57 4.78 9.13 16.88
CA LEU A 57 4.94 10.45 17.49
C LEU A 57 4.10 10.69 18.75
N ALA A 58 2.94 10.04 18.87
CA ALA A 58 2.07 10.17 20.03
C ALA A 58 2.62 9.44 21.27
N LYS A 59 3.60 8.58 21.09
CA LYS A 59 4.20 7.83 22.20
C LYS A 59 5.37 8.58 22.80
N ASP A 60 5.53 8.46 24.14
CA ASP A 60 6.65 9.04 24.85
C ASP A 60 7.95 8.37 24.41
N ASN A 61 9.01 9.17 24.32
CA ASN A 61 10.37 8.70 23.97
C ASN A 61 10.50 8.12 22.57
N PHE A 62 9.56 8.41 21.67
CA PHE A 62 9.66 7.97 20.29
C PHE A 62 10.69 8.81 19.54
N ASP A 63 11.64 8.12 18.90
CA ASP A 63 12.66 8.77 18.07
C ASP A 63 12.49 8.31 16.62
N VAL A 64 12.05 9.21 15.74
CA VAL A 64 11.80 8.90 14.32
C VAL A 64 13.04 8.45 13.57
N ARG A 65 14.23 8.79 14.08
CA ARG A 65 15.49 8.43 13.44
C ARG A 65 15.95 7.02 13.80
N ARG A 66 15.53 6.52 14.96
CA ARG A 66 15.88 5.19 15.44
C ARG A 66 14.76 4.18 15.21
N ALA A 67 13.51 4.61 15.37
CA ALA A 67 12.37 3.74 15.13
C ALA A 67 12.33 3.31 13.67
N THR A 68 11.92 2.09 13.45
CA THR A 68 11.84 1.47 12.11
C THR A 68 10.40 1.17 11.74
N ALA A 69 10.21 0.75 10.49
CA ALA A 69 8.89 0.33 10.02
C ALA A 69 8.24 -0.70 10.95
N ARG A 70 9.03 -1.65 11.48
CA ARG A 70 8.52 -2.67 12.41
C ARG A 70 7.79 -2.08 13.60
N ASP A 71 8.26 -0.93 14.08
CA ASP A 71 7.72 -0.31 15.29
C ASP A 71 6.34 0.30 15.08
N VAL A 72 6.01 0.66 13.85
CA VAL A 72 4.77 1.39 13.55
C VAL A 72 3.88 0.70 12.52
N MET A 73 4.39 -0.31 11.80
CA MET A 73 3.62 -0.94 10.74
C MET A 73 2.43 -1.72 11.26
N THR A 74 1.42 -1.83 10.41
CA THR A 74 0.29 -2.72 10.62
C THR A 74 0.55 -4.01 9.85
N SER A 75 0.48 -5.15 10.56
CA SER A 75 0.59 -6.49 9.97
C SER A 75 -0.80 -6.97 9.55
N GLY A 76 -0.86 -8.07 8.80
CA GLY A 76 -2.14 -8.62 8.39
C GLY A 76 -2.89 -7.70 7.44
N ILE A 77 -2.15 -7.07 6.57
CA ILE A 77 -2.62 -6.02 5.70
C ILE A 77 -3.56 -6.51 4.64
N HIS A 78 -4.40 -5.60 4.19
CA HIS A 78 -5.28 -5.83 3.07
C HIS A 78 -4.50 -5.67 1.77
N CYS A 79 -4.71 -6.60 0.86
CA CYS A 79 -4.16 -6.57 -0.47
C CYS A 79 -5.17 -7.21 -1.42
N CYS A 80 -4.94 -7.09 -2.71
CA CYS A 80 -5.70 -7.81 -3.70
C CYS A 80 -4.74 -8.63 -4.56
N LYS A 81 -5.29 -9.61 -5.26
CA LYS A 81 -4.51 -10.46 -6.15
C LYS A 81 -4.61 -9.93 -7.57
N GLU A 82 -3.54 -10.11 -8.35
CA GLU A 82 -3.53 -9.63 -9.72
C GLU A 82 -4.63 -10.21 -10.60
N ASP A 83 -5.09 -11.42 -10.29
CA ASP A 83 -6.15 -12.09 -11.04
C ASP A 83 -7.55 -11.87 -10.46
N ASP A 84 -7.69 -11.10 -9.40
CA ASP A 84 -9.00 -10.77 -8.84
C ASP A 84 -9.80 -9.92 -9.82
N ASP A 85 -11.13 -10.05 -9.75
CA ASP A 85 -12.01 -9.21 -10.53
C ASP A 85 -11.91 -7.75 -10.06
N LEU A 86 -11.74 -6.85 -11.02
CA LEU A 86 -11.55 -5.43 -10.73
C LEU A 86 -12.72 -4.81 -9.96
N THR A 87 -13.96 -5.19 -10.32
CA THR A 87 -15.14 -4.65 -9.65
C THR A 87 -15.19 -5.09 -8.19
N LYS A 88 -14.82 -6.34 -7.92
CA LYS A 88 -14.76 -6.86 -6.54
C LYS A 88 -13.66 -6.17 -5.74
N ALA A 89 -12.53 -5.91 -6.36
CA ALA A 89 -11.44 -5.18 -5.71
C ALA A 89 -11.89 -3.75 -5.37
N ALA A 90 -12.60 -3.10 -6.27
CA ALA A 90 -13.15 -1.76 -6.03
C ALA A 90 -14.12 -1.75 -4.85
N GLN A 91 -15.01 -2.74 -4.76
CA GLN A 91 -15.93 -2.89 -3.64
C GLN A 91 -15.19 -3.11 -2.33
N HIS A 92 -14.14 -3.91 -2.36
CA HIS A 92 -13.31 -4.19 -1.20
C HIS A 92 -12.60 -2.92 -0.69
N MET A 93 -12.07 -2.12 -1.61
CA MET A 93 -11.44 -0.85 -1.27
C MET A 93 -12.44 0.13 -0.64
N GLU A 94 -13.66 0.17 -1.16
CA GLU A 94 -14.71 1.03 -0.61
C GLU A 94 -15.10 0.57 0.80
N LYS A 95 -15.25 -0.74 0.99
CA LYS A 95 -15.58 -1.31 2.29
C LYS A 95 -14.50 -1.02 3.33
N LEU A 96 -13.23 -1.10 2.93
CA LEU A 96 -12.09 -0.82 3.80
C LEU A 96 -11.81 0.67 3.95
N LYS A 97 -12.44 1.51 3.11
CA LYS A 97 -12.23 2.97 3.09
C LYS A 97 -10.77 3.33 2.81
N VAL A 98 -10.15 2.60 1.90
CA VAL A 98 -8.78 2.86 1.45
C VAL A 98 -8.77 3.31 0.01
N ARG A 99 -7.75 4.06 -0.38
CA ARG A 99 -7.61 4.60 -1.74
C ARG A 99 -6.70 3.76 -2.61
N ARG A 100 -5.90 2.90 -2.01
CA ARG A 100 -4.92 2.06 -2.69
C ARG A 100 -4.82 0.72 -2.01
N LEU A 101 -4.52 -0.31 -2.80
CA LEU A 101 -4.21 -1.63 -2.27
C LEU A 101 -2.96 -2.15 -2.98
N PRO A 102 -2.03 -2.74 -2.23
CA PRO A 102 -0.97 -3.52 -2.85
C PRO A 102 -1.56 -4.70 -3.60
N VAL A 103 -0.95 -5.04 -4.72
CA VAL A 103 -1.36 -6.18 -5.53
C VAL A 103 -0.28 -7.26 -5.44
N ILE A 104 -0.69 -8.48 -5.14
CA ILE A 104 0.21 -9.62 -5.03
C ILE A 104 -0.12 -10.66 -6.10
N ASN A 105 0.86 -11.47 -6.44
CA ASN A 105 0.64 -12.62 -7.30
C ASN A 105 0.33 -13.87 -6.44
N LYS A 106 0.16 -15.02 -7.10
CA LYS A 106 -0.13 -16.29 -6.41
C LYS A 106 0.98 -16.73 -5.45
N ASP A 107 2.21 -16.26 -5.64
CA ASP A 107 3.35 -16.55 -4.76
C ASP A 107 3.46 -15.53 -3.62
N LYS A 108 2.45 -14.66 -3.46
CA LYS A 108 2.38 -13.61 -2.45
C LYS A 108 3.46 -12.55 -2.59
N ARG A 109 4.01 -12.40 -3.79
CA ARG A 109 4.96 -11.34 -4.11
C ARG A 109 4.22 -10.13 -4.61
N MET A 110 4.67 -8.96 -4.19
CA MET A 110 4.07 -7.70 -4.63
C MET A 110 4.42 -7.44 -6.10
N VAL A 111 3.41 -7.21 -6.93
CA VAL A 111 3.58 -6.99 -8.36
C VAL A 111 3.09 -5.62 -8.82
N GLY A 112 2.36 -4.92 -7.99
CA GLY A 112 1.84 -3.61 -8.35
C GLY A 112 1.04 -2.97 -7.25
N VAL A 113 0.40 -1.85 -7.58
CA VAL A 113 -0.50 -1.12 -6.69
C VAL A 113 -1.76 -0.75 -7.47
N LEU A 114 -2.91 -0.98 -6.88
CA LEU A 114 -4.20 -0.60 -7.45
C LEU A 114 -4.74 0.60 -6.68
N SER A 115 -5.05 1.68 -7.38
CA SER A 115 -5.65 2.88 -6.79
C SER A 115 -7.08 3.06 -7.27
N ARG A 116 -7.87 3.85 -6.54
CA ARG A 116 -9.21 4.25 -6.99
C ARG A 116 -9.15 4.97 -8.34
N HIS A 117 -8.09 5.76 -8.53
CA HIS A 117 -7.88 6.48 -9.79
C HIS A 117 -7.67 5.50 -10.95
N ASP A 118 -6.88 4.45 -10.73
CA ASP A 118 -6.64 3.41 -11.74
C ASP A 118 -7.95 2.71 -12.12
N ILE A 119 -8.79 2.43 -11.14
CA ILE A 119 -10.08 1.78 -11.35
C ILE A 119 -10.99 2.68 -12.19
N ALA A 120 -11.09 3.96 -11.81
CA ALA A 120 -11.94 4.91 -12.52
C ALA A 120 -11.50 5.06 -13.97
N ARG A 121 -10.20 5.15 -14.21
CA ARG A 121 -9.64 5.26 -15.56
C ARG A 121 -9.93 4.01 -16.39
N ALA A 122 -9.73 2.83 -15.82
CA ALA A 122 -9.95 1.57 -16.53
C ALA A 122 -11.42 1.38 -16.90
N LEU A 123 -12.33 1.66 -15.97
CA LEU A 123 -13.77 1.53 -16.22
C LEU A 123 -14.26 2.57 -17.23
N SER A 124 -13.72 3.78 -17.22
CA SER A 124 -14.07 4.80 -18.20
C SER A 124 -13.63 4.41 -19.60
N SER A 125 -12.46 3.80 -19.74
CA SER A 125 -11.93 3.35 -21.03
C SER A 125 -12.76 2.25 -21.67
N ASN A 126 -13.49 1.48 -20.86
CA ASN A 126 -14.31 0.35 -21.32
C ASN A 126 -15.77 0.70 -21.55
N ARG A 127 -16.16 1.97 -21.36
CA ARG A 127 -17.54 2.36 -21.61
C ARG A 127 -17.78 2.46 -23.11
N PRO A 128 -18.87 1.85 -23.60
CA PRO A 128 -19.27 2.06 -25.00
C PRO A 128 -19.66 3.53 -25.20
N ASN A 129 -19.28 4.07 -26.31
CA ASN A 129 -19.64 5.43 -26.68
C ASN A 129 -21.11 5.51 -27.09
#